data_b0b72204ccdb4484f14502716cb359f6
#
_entry.id   b0b72204ccdb4484f14502716cb359f6
#
_cell.length_a   1.000
_cell.length_b   1.000
_cell.length_c   1.000
_cell.angle_alpha   90.00
_cell.angle_beta   90.00
_cell.angle_gamma   90.00
#
_symmetry.space_group_name_H-M   'P 1'
#
loop_
_entity.id
_entity.type
_entity.pdbx_description
1 polymer ?
#
loop_
_entity_poly.entity_id
_entity_poly.type
_entity_poly.pdbx_seq_one_letter_code
_entity_poly.pdbx_strand_id
1 'polypeptide(L)'
;SYMSHADSIFSIFPRPYTLGDLTFLRDYLDYYYELQTKVAGNMKMLFDYLKEHKDMELTEEQQMDWEFLNTPEIRVVLNEASQTMSSNPSYEAALIERWCGGVGLVSMPEDLKQLMYAYYHYFYLDGSRKAMHEDNVARFRSWVNNPTLAEPVLQYQERLVKLANMSLDEQLSLMDYDHLKGCETGEELFREIVKPYEGKLVYLDVWGTWCSPCKKEMEHASFIKQAMKGKEVVFLYLANRSPEESWKNVIKEYGLTGE
;
A
#
# COMPACT_ATOMS: atom_id res chain seq x y z
N SER A 1 -33.40 -11.46 -9.76
CA SER A 1 -32.91 -10.13 -9.43
C SER A 1 -31.72 -10.26 -8.46
N TYR A 2 -30.53 -9.84 -8.86
CA TYR A 2 -29.31 -9.90 -8.03
C TYR A 2 -29.42 -9.02 -6.76
N MET A 3 -30.26 -7.99 -6.76
CA MET A 3 -30.47 -7.12 -5.60
C MET A 3 -31.12 -7.83 -4.40
N SER A 4 -31.97 -8.81 -4.64
CA SER A 4 -32.59 -9.60 -3.55
C SER A 4 -31.62 -10.55 -2.85
N HIS A 5 -30.43 -10.81 -3.44
CA HIS A 5 -29.39 -11.64 -2.82
C HIS A 5 -28.44 -10.83 -1.95
N ALA A 6 -28.21 -9.54 -2.26
CA ALA A 6 -27.37 -8.66 -1.44
C ALA A 6 -27.97 -8.48 -0.03
N ASP A 7 -29.29 -8.20 0.05
CA ASP A 7 -29.98 -8.05 1.34
C ASP A 7 -29.91 -9.32 2.20
N SER A 8 -29.88 -10.50 1.57
CA SER A 8 -29.74 -11.77 2.28
C SER A 8 -28.33 -12.05 2.77
N ILE A 9 -27.28 -11.61 2.03
CA ILE A 9 -25.90 -11.81 2.44
C ILE A 9 -25.60 -11.06 3.74
N PHE A 10 -26.04 -9.81 3.88
CA PHE A 10 -25.79 -9.03 5.11
C PHE A 10 -26.54 -9.56 6.33
N SER A 11 -27.63 -10.30 6.13
CA SER A 11 -28.39 -10.91 7.23
C SER A 11 -27.73 -12.15 7.83
N ILE A 12 -26.79 -12.80 7.10
CA ILE A 12 -26.10 -14.01 7.58
C ILE A 12 -24.89 -13.72 8.43
N PHE A 13 -24.38 -12.46 8.45
CA PHE A 13 -23.24 -12.11 9.30
C PHE A 13 -23.70 -11.75 10.71
N PRO A 14 -23.29 -12.52 11.72
CA PRO A 14 -23.63 -12.21 13.12
C PRO A 14 -22.91 -10.94 13.59
N ARG A 15 -23.56 -10.19 14.46
CA ARG A 15 -22.90 -9.07 15.15
C ARG A 15 -22.27 -9.55 16.47
N PRO A 16 -21.10 -9.03 16.85
CA PRO A 16 -20.25 -8.05 16.14
C PRO A 16 -19.52 -8.66 14.94
N TYR A 17 -19.30 -7.86 13.89
CA TYR A 17 -18.56 -8.29 12.72
C TYR A 17 -17.09 -8.55 13.05
N THR A 18 -16.54 -9.65 12.55
CA THR A 18 -15.11 -9.97 12.67
C THR A 18 -14.31 -9.34 11.53
N LEU A 19 -12.99 -9.28 11.67
CA LEU A 19 -12.11 -8.84 10.57
C LEU A 19 -12.24 -9.74 9.34
N GLY A 20 -12.48 -11.04 9.52
CA GLY A 20 -12.74 -11.98 8.44
C GLY A 20 -14.02 -11.65 7.67
N ASP A 21 -15.09 -11.27 8.38
CA ASP A 21 -16.35 -10.84 7.77
C ASP A 21 -16.16 -9.57 6.94
N LEU A 22 -15.42 -8.59 7.46
CA LEU A 22 -15.14 -7.34 6.74
C LEU A 22 -14.27 -7.59 5.50
N THR A 23 -13.32 -8.50 5.57
CA THR A 23 -12.48 -8.89 4.42
C THR A 23 -13.33 -9.55 3.34
N PHE A 24 -14.19 -10.49 3.71
CA PHE A 24 -15.11 -11.12 2.77
C PHE A 24 -16.07 -10.11 2.13
N LEU A 25 -16.65 -9.22 2.94
CA LEU A 25 -17.54 -8.17 2.44
C LEU A 25 -16.82 -7.24 1.47
N ARG A 26 -15.58 -6.88 1.75
CA ARG A 26 -14.74 -6.09 0.84
C ARG A 26 -14.61 -6.78 -0.52
N ASP A 27 -14.17 -8.03 -0.54
CA ASP A 27 -13.95 -8.76 -1.78
C ASP A 27 -15.26 -8.94 -2.58
N TYR A 28 -16.38 -9.16 -1.87
CA TYR A 28 -17.70 -9.21 -2.48
C TYR A 28 -18.13 -7.86 -3.08
N LEU A 29 -17.94 -6.76 -2.37
CA LEU A 29 -18.30 -5.42 -2.81
C LEU A 29 -17.44 -4.96 -4.00
N ASP A 30 -16.16 -5.28 -4.00
CA ASP A 30 -15.25 -5.00 -5.11
C ASP A 30 -15.68 -5.76 -6.37
N TYR A 31 -15.96 -7.05 -6.25
CA TYR A 31 -16.47 -7.85 -7.36
C TYR A 31 -17.82 -7.35 -7.88
N TYR A 32 -18.74 -6.99 -6.96
CA TYR A 32 -20.06 -6.46 -7.33
C TYR A 32 -19.92 -5.13 -8.07
N TYR A 33 -19.04 -4.25 -7.62
CA TYR A 33 -18.75 -2.97 -8.27
C TYR A 33 -18.22 -3.18 -9.70
N GLU A 34 -17.29 -4.08 -9.88
CA GLU A 34 -16.74 -4.44 -11.21
C GLU A 34 -17.83 -4.95 -12.14
N LEU A 35 -18.71 -5.82 -11.65
CA LEU A 35 -19.84 -6.36 -12.46
C LEU A 35 -20.84 -5.27 -12.88
N GLN A 36 -21.14 -4.30 -12.00
CA GLN A 36 -22.15 -3.29 -12.27
C GLN A 36 -21.62 -2.14 -13.14
N THR A 37 -20.39 -1.73 -12.90
CA THR A 37 -19.81 -0.55 -13.56
C THR A 37 -19.00 -0.92 -14.79
N LYS A 38 -18.64 -2.19 -14.97
CA LYS A 38 -17.68 -2.69 -15.96
C LYS A 38 -16.32 -1.97 -15.86
N VAL A 39 -16.05 -1.30 -14.76
CA VAL A 39 -14.76 -0.73 -14.45
C VAL A 39 -13.90 -1.85 -13.93
N ALA A 40 -13.02 -2.37 -14.78
CA ALA A 40 -12.04 -3.36 -14.37
C ALA A 40 -11.11 -2.80 -13.29
N GLY A 41 -10.53 -3.70 -12.50
CA GLY A 41 -9.73 -3.40 -11.31
C GLY A 41 -8.55 -2.44 -11.48
N ASN A 42 -7.75 -2.33 -10.43
CA ASN A 42 -6.55 -1.46 -10.37
C ASN A 42 -5.62 -1.60 -11.59
N MET A 43 -5.59 -2.79 -12.19
CA MET A 43 -4.82 -3.05 -13.41
C MET A 43 -5.32 -2.23 -14.60
N LYS A 44 -6.64 -2.08 -14.76
CA LYS A 44 -7.16 -1.24 -15.84
C LYS A 44 -6.77 0.23 -15.67
N MET A 45 -6.85 0.77 -14.45
CA MET A 45 -6.39 2.13 -14.18
C MET A 45 -4.91 2.30 -14.55
N LEU A 46 -4.10 1.30 -14.29
CA LEU A 46 -2.69 1.28 -14.66
C LEU A 46 -2.51 1.23 -16.19
N PHE A 47 -3.28 0.42 -16.90
CA PHE A 47 -3.21 0.35 -18.36
C PHE A 47 -3.72 1.64 -19.05
N ASP A 48 -4.78 2.24 -18.50
CA ASP A 48 -5.26 3.54 -18.96
C ASP A 48 -4.19 4.63 -18.74
N TYR A 49 -3.52 4.62 -17.60
CA TYR A 49 -2.39 5.51 -17.32
C TYR A 49 -1.22 5.31 -18.30
N LEU A 50 -0.86 4.06 -18.62
CA LEU A 50 0.20 3.77 -19.59
C LEU A 50 -0.15 4.30 -20.98
N LYS A 51 -1.40 4.14 -21.41
CA LYS A 51 -1.88 4.66 -22.68
C LYS A 51 -1.82 6.19 -22.73
N GLU A 52 -2.25 6.87 -21.68
CA GLU A 52 -2.34 8.33 -21.63
C GLU A 52 -0.98 9.03 -21.45
N HIS A 53 -0.04 8.41 -20.72
CA HIS A 53 1.17 9.09 -20.27
C HIS A 53 2.48 8.48 -20.77
N LYS A 54 2.44 7.25 -21.28
CA LYS A 54 3.62 6.51 -21.77
C LYS A 54 3.50 6.11 -23.24
N ASP A 55 2.41 6.52 -23.91
CA ASP A 55 2.11 6.12 -25.29
C ASP A 55 2.15 4.60 -25.51
N MET A 56 1.76 3.86 -24.46
CA MET A 56 1.78 2.41 -24.42
C MET A 56 0.38 1.86 -24.27
N GLU A 57 -0.21 1.39 -25.36
CA GLU A 57 -1.52 0.74 -25.38
C GLU A 57 -1.35 -0.77 -25.45
N LEU A 58 -1.79 -1.47 -24.40
CA LEU A 58 -1.82 -2.93 -24.36
C LEU A 58 -3.14 -3.43 -24.98
N THR A 59 -3.06 -4.44 -25.84
CA THR A 59 -4.25 -5.13 -26.34
C THR A 59 -4.98 -5.86 -25.24
N GLU A 60 -6.28 -6.19 -25.43
CA GLU A 60 -7.06 -6.98 -24.45
C GLU A 60 -6.39 -8.33 -24.14
N GLU A 61 -5.79 -8.98 -25.14
CA GLU A 61 -5.05 -10.22 -24.97
C GLU A 61 -3.82 -10.03 -24.08
N GLN A 62 -3.01 -8.99 -24.32
CA GLN A 62 -1.84 -8.65 -23.50
C GLN A 62 -2.20 -8.28 -22.06
N GLN A 63 -3.33 -7.58 -21.85
CA GLN A 63 -3.82 -7.24 -20.52
C GLN A 63 -4.23 -8.45 -19.70
N MET A 64 -4.58 -9.56 -20.34
CA MET A 64 -4.97 -10.83 -19.72
C MET A 64 -3.84 -11.86 -19.67
N ASP A 65 -2.74 -11.62 -20.38
CA ASP A 65 -1.60 -12.53 -20.45
C ASP A 65 -0.64 -12.29 -19.27
N TRP A 66 -0.74 -13.17 -18.28
CA TRP A 66 0.10 -13.09 -17.08
C TRP A 66 1.59 -13.31 -17.36
N GLU A 67 1.96 -14.12 -18.34
CA GLU A 67 3.36 -14.35 -18.72
C GLU A 67 3.93 -13.07 -19.35
N PHE A 68 3.21 -12.47 -20.28
CA PHE A 68 3.58 -11.19 -20.88
C PHE A 68 3.75 -10.06 -19.84
N LEU A 69 2.78 -9.91 -18.94
CA LEU A 69 2.81 -8.87 -17.88
C LEU A 69 3.96 -9.06 -16.88
N ASN A 70 4.51 -10.27 -16.78
CA ASN A 70 5.64 -10.59 -15.91
C ASN A 70 6.99 -10.60 -16.61
N THR A 71 7.06 -10.28 -17.91
CA THR A 71 8.36 -10.08 -18.57
C THR A 71 9.12 -8.93 -17.90
N PRO A 72 10.45 -8.99 -17.77
CA PRO A 72 11.25 -7.97 -17.09
C PRO A 72 10.97 -6.56 -17.61
N GLU A 73 10.87 -6.39 -18.92
CA GLU A 73 10.66 -5.11 -19.60
C GLU A 73 9.30 -4.50 -19.22
N ILE A 74 8.23 -5.29 -19.29
CA ILE A 74 6.86 -4.83 -18.97
C ILE A 74 6.75 -4.54 -17.48
N ARG A 75 7.32 -5.39 -16.62
CA ARG A 75 7.31 -5.18 -15.16
C ARG A 75 7.97 -3.89 -14.73
N VAL A 76 9.07 -3.49 -15.37
CA VAL A 76 9.72 -2.20 -15.06
C VAL A 76 8.76 -1.06 -15.35
N VAL A 77 8.15 -1.03 -16.53
CA VAL A 77 7.21 0.02 -16.95
C VAL A 77 5.97 0.05 -16.05
N LEU A 78 5.40 -1.11 -15.73
CA LEU A 78 4.23 -1.21 -14.83
C LEU A 78 4.56 -0.73 -13.42
N ASN A 79 5.74 -1.05 -12.88
CA ASN A 79 6.17 -0.61 -11.56
C ASN A 79 6.39 0.91 -11.51
N GLU A 80 7.05 1.49 -12.51
CA GLU A 80 7.25 2.94 -12.61
C GLU A 80 5.91 3.69 -12.70
N ALA A 81 5.01 3.21 -13.56
CA ALA A 81 3.69 3.78 -13.70
C ALA A 81 2.91 3.71 -12.38
N SER A 82 2.90 2.56 -11.71
CA SER A 82 2.24 2.37 -10.42
C SER A 82 2.79 3.30 -9.34
N GLN A 83 4.11 3.49 -9.28
CA GLN A 83 4.74 4.42 -8.33
C GLN A 83 4.34 5.87 -8.60
N THR A 84 4.35 6.28 -9.87
CA THR A 84 3.96 7.64 -10.28
C THR A 84 2.47 7.90 -9.98
N MET A 85 1.62 6.94 -10.32
CA MET A 85 0.18 7.02 -10.01
C MET A 85 -0.08 7.14 -8.52
N SER A 86 0.60 6.34 -7.70
CA SER A 86 0.40 6.36 -6.24
C SER A 86 0.78 7.68 -5.58
N SER A 87 1.56 8.51 -6.27
CA SER A 87 1.93 9.87 -5.84
C SER A 87 0.96 10.95 -6.31
N ASN A 88 -0.05 10.59 -7.12
CA ASN A 88 -1.01 11.55 -7.68
C ASN A 88 -2.31 11.59 -6.85
N PRO A 89 -2.71 12.76 -6.30
CA PRO A 89 -3.94 12.89 -5.52
C PRO A 89 -5.22 12.48 -6.27
N SER A 90 -5.26 12.70 -7.59
CA SER A 90 -6.41 12.29 -8.41
C SER A 90 -6.51 10.76 -8.50
N TYR A 91 -5.38 10.06 -8.55
CA TYR A 91 -5.37 8.59 -8.50
C TYR A 91 -5.82 8.07 -7.14
N GLU A 92 -5.35 8.68 -6.05
CA GLU A 92 -5.81 8.36 -4.69
C GLU A 92 -7.34 8.50 -4.60
N ALA A 93 -7.89 9.61 -5.09
CA ALA A 93 -9.33 9.84 -5.09
C ALA A 93 -10.08 8.76 -5.89
N ALA A 94 -9.59 8.41 -7.08
CA ALA A 94 -10.18 7.39 -7.93
C ALA A 94 -10.11 5.99 -7.30
N LEU A 95 -9.02 5.66 -6.62
CA LEU A 95 -8.85 4.39 -5.91
C LEU A 95 -9.83 4.27 -4.74
N ILE A 96 -9.93 5.30 -3.91
CA ILE A 96 -10.88 5.35 -2.79
C ILE A 96 -12.32 5.29 -3.30
N GLU A 97 -12.65 6.04 -4.35
CA GLU A 97 -13.99 6.02 -4.96
C GLU A 97 -14.35 4.65 -5.50
N ARG A 98 -13.42 3.97 -6.15
CA ARG A 98 -13.63 2.60 -6.63
C ARG A 98 -13.90 1.65 -5.45
N TRP A 99 -13.09 1.67 -4.40
CA TRP A 99 -13.29 0.79 -3.25
C TRP A 99 -14.59 1.09 -2.50
N CYS A 100 -14.93 2.36 -2.35
CA CYS A 100 -16.14 2.77 -1.68
C CYS A 100 -17.40 2.70 -2.57
N GLY A 101 -17.22 2.62 -3.90
CA GLY A 101 -18.32 2.59 -4.86
C GLY A 101 -19.25 1.39 -4.67
N GLY A 102 -18.67 0.21 -4.41
CA GLY A 102 -19.45 -0.98 -4.10
C GLY A 102 -20.35 -0.82 -2.87
N VAL A 103 -19.86 -0.13 -1.85
CA VAL A 103 -20.64 0.18 -0.64
C VAL A 103 -21.86 1.06 -0.96
N GLY A 104 -21.69 2.02 -1.88
CA GLY A 104 -22.76 2.91 -2.32
C GLY A 104 -23.82 2.23 -3.19
N LEU A 105 -23.44 1.17 -3.93
CA LEU A 105 -24.34 0.47 -4.85
C LEU A 105 -25.22 -0.60 -4.18
N VAL A 106 -24.84 -1.05 -2.99
CA VAL A 106 -25.51 -2.14 -2.30
C VAL A 106 -26.37 -1.61 -1.16
N SER A 107 -27.62 -2.08 -1.08
CA SER A 107 -28.49 -1.79 0.06
C SER A 107 -27.98 -2.57 1.27
N MET A 108 -27.52 -1.84 2.31
CA MET A 108 -27.03 -2.43 3.55
C MET A 108 -27.40 -1.55 4.75
N PRO A 109 -27.41 -2.09 5.98
CA PRO A 109 -27.63 -1.30 7.19
C PRO A 109 -26.61 -0.15 7.28
N GLU A 110 -27.08 1.03 7.72
CA GLU A 110 -26.26 2.25 7.74
C GLU A 110 -25.01 2.11 8.62
N ASP A 111 -25.11 1.42 9.74
CA ASP A 111 -23.98 1.14 10.64
C ASP A 111 -22.91 0.26 9.95
N LEU A 112 -23.33 -0.74 9.17
CA LEU A 112 -22.41 -1.56 8.37
C LEU A 112 -21.79 -0.75 7.24
N LYS A 113 -22.56 0.11 6.59
CA LYS A 113 -22.09 0.99 5.53
C LYS A 113 -20.98 1.90 6.02
N GLN A 114 -21.18 2.58 7.16
CA GLN A 114 -20.17 3.42 7.77
C GLN A 114 -18.93 2.62 8.23
N LEU A 115 -19.13 1.41 8.77
CA LEU A 115 -18.05 0.51 9.13
C LEU A 115 -17.20 0.12 7.90
N MET A 116 -17.83 -0.20 6.77
CA MET A 116 -17.12 -0.53 5.54
C MET A 116 -16.34 0.67 5.00
N TYR A 117 -16.91 1.87 5.00
CA TYR A 117 -16.17 3.07 4.63
C TYR A 117 -14.97 3.32 5.55
N ALA A 118 -15.13 3.17 6.86
CA ALA A 118 -14.02 3.32 7.80
C ALA A 118 -12.96 2.25 7.58
N TYR A 119 -13.36 1.00 7.32
CA TYR A 119 -12.46 -0.11 7.03
C TYR A 119 -11.62 0.14 5.76
N TYR A 120 -12.23 0.56 4.65
CA TYR A 120 -11.51 0.85 3.41
C TYR A 120 -10.49 1.98 3.58
N HIS A 121 -10.85 3.05 4.27
CA HIS A 121 -9.93 4.17 4.50
C HIS A 121 -8.79 3.78 5.45
N TYR A 122 -9.08 3.02 6.51
CA TYR A 122 -8.04 2.50 7.38
C TYR A 122 -7.09 1.56 6.61
N PHE A 123 -7.65 0.67 5.79
CA PHE A 123 -6.88 -0.25 4.95
C PHE A 123 -5.99 0.51 3.95
N TYR A 124 -6.51 1.58 3.36
CA TYR A 124 -5.72 2.45 2.50
C TYR A 124 -4.52 3.06 3.24
N LEU A 125 -4.75 3.67 4.41
CA LEU A 125 -3.69 4.28 5.22
C LEU A 125 -2.64 3.25 5.66
N ASP A 126 -3.09 2.05 6.07
CA ASP A 126 -2.18 0.99 6.51
C ASP A 126 -1.36 0.39 5.37
N GLY A 127 -1.95 0.24 4.20
CA GLY A 127 -1.28 -0.28 3.01
C GLY A 127 -0.34 0.73 2.37
N SER A 128 -0.79 1.98 2.21
CA SER A 128 0.00 3.05 1.56
C SER A 128 1.06 3.64 2.48
N ARG A 129 0.84 3.66 3.78
CA ARG A 129 1.66 4.42 4.76
C ARG A 129 1.83 5.90 4.40
N LYS A 130 0.83 6.43 3.72
CA LYS A 130 0.77 7.81 3.27
C LYS A 130 -0.54 8.44 3.76
N ALA A 131 -0.47 9.70 4.17
CA ALA A 131 -1.65 10.47 4.52
C ALA A 131 -2.52 10.71 3.28
N MET A 132 -3.84 10.62 3.44
CA MET A 132 -4.79 10.99 2.38
C MET A 132 -4.74 12.50 2.13
N HIS A 133 -5.03 12.89 0.90
CA HIS A 133 -5.28 14.28 0.55
C HIS A 133 -6.47 14.84 1.32
N GLU A 134 -6.47 16.14 1.61
CA GLU A 134 -7.50 16.80 2.43
C GLU A 134 -8.93 16.63 1.88
N ASP A 135 -9.11 16.62 0.55
CA ASP A 135 -10.40 16.39 -0.09
C ASP A 135 -10.94 14.99 0.21
N ASN A 136 -10.06 13.97 0.28
CA ASN A 136 -10.46 12.62 0.62
C ASN A 136 -10.77 12.48 2.11
N VAL A 137 -10.08 13.21 2.96
CA VAL A 137 -10.43 13.31 4.39
C VAL A 137 -11.81 13.97 4.57
N ALA A 138 -12.09 15.05 3.83
CA ALA A 138 -13.40 15.71 3.86
C ALA A 138 -14.51 14.76 3.38
N ARG A 139 -14.26 14.00 2.31
CA ARG A 139 -15.19 12.99 1.79
C ARG A 139 -15.43 11.88 2.82
N PHE A 140 -14.38 11.36 3.44
CA PHE A 140 -14.48 10.38 4.51
C PHE A 140 -15.39 10.87 5.65
N ARG A 141 -15.18 12.10 6.12
CA ARG A 141 -16.02 12.71 7.18
C ARG A 141 -17.49 12.85 6.77
N SER A 142 -17.77 12.99 5.49
CA SER A 142 -19.16 13.04 4.99
C SER A 142 -19.84 11.66 4.97
N TRP A 143 -19.06 10.58 4.84
CA TRP A 143 -19.56 9.20 4.78
C TRP A 143 -19.60 8.52 6.15
N VAL A 144 -18.72 8.92 7.08
CA VAL A 144 -18.60 8.29 8.40
C VAL A 144 -18.79 9.35 9.48
N ASN A 145 -20.02 9.44 9.97
CA ASN A 145 -20.40 10.39 11.02
C ASN A 145 -20.41 9.77 12.43
N ASN A 146 -20.29 8.44 12.55
CA ASN A 146 -20.14 7.76 13.83
C ASN A 146 -18.72 7.99 14.36
N PRO A 147 -18.53 8.70 15.49
CA PRO A 147 -17.19 9.04 16.00
C PRO A 147 -16.36 7.81 16.38
N THR A 148 -17.01 6.75 16.86
CA THR A 148 -16.30 5.51 17.22
C THR A 148 -15.61 4.85 16.01
N LEU A 149 -16.17 5.02 14.81
CA LEU A 149 -15.60 4.52 13.55
C LEU A 149 -14.66 5.53 12.90
N ALA A 150 -14.98 6.82 13.00
CA ALA A 150 -14.21 7.87 12.34
C ALA A 150 -12.88 8.15 13.06
N GLU A 151 -12.88 8.18 14.39
CA GLU A 151 -11.76 8.63 15.19
C GLU A 151 -10.48 7.78 14.98
N PRO A 152 -10.50 6.43 14.96
CA PRO A 152 -9.29 5.65 14.69
C PRO A 152 -8.67 5.95 13.33
N VAL A 153 -9.48 6.14 12.29
CA VAL A 153 -9.01 6.46 10.94
C VAL A 153 -8.37 7.85 10.91
N LEU A 154 -9.01 8.83 11.55
CA LEU A 154 -8.52 10.21 11.60
C LEU A 154 -7.26 10.35 12.45
N GLN A 155 -7.15 9.63 13.57
CA GLN A 155 -5.92 9.59 14.37
C GLN A 155 -4.76 8.98 13.58
N TYR A 156 -5.04 7.95 12.79
CA TYR A 156 -4.03 7.36 11.92
C TYR A 156 -3.61 8.33 10.81
N GLN A 157 -4.57 9.02 10.19
CA GLN A 157 -4.32 10.09 9.23
C GLN A 157 -3.39 11.16 9.81
N GLU A 158 -3.72 11.68 10.99
CA GLU A 158 -2.91 12.69 11.69
C GLU A 158 -1.50 12.19 12.02
N ARG A 159 -1.37 10.92 12.41
CA ARG A 159 -0.08 10.30 12.66
C ARG A 159 0.78 10.29 11.38
N LEU A 160 0.21 9.89 10.24
CA LEU A 160 0.92 9.88 8.97
C LEU A 160 1.31 11.29 8.50
N VAL A 161 0.44 12.29 8.69
CA VAL A 161 0.79 13.70 8.44
C VAL A 161 1.98 14.13 9.29
N LYS A 162 2.01 13.77 10.57
CA LYS A 162 3.14 14.09 11.46
C LYS A 162 4.42 13.40 10.97
N LEU A 163 4.35 12.12 10.62
CA LEU A 163 5.51 11.38 10.09
C LEU A 163 6.03 11.97 8.79
N ALA A 164 5.16 12.39 7.88
CA ALA A 164 5.57 13.02 6.62
C ALA A 164 6.37 14.31 6.87
N ASN A 165 5.98 15.09 7.89
CA ASN A 165 6.62 16.36 8.23
C ASN A 165 7.87 16.22 9.15
N MET A 166 8.13 15.01 9.68
CA MET A 166 9.38 14.79 10.45
C MET A 166 10.57 14.70 9.49
N SER A 167 11.69 15.31 9.87
CA SER A 167 12.97 15.05 9.21
C SER A 167 13.38 13.58 9.43
N LEU A 168 14.04 12.98 8.45
CA LEU A 168 14.77 11.74 8.67
C LEU A 168 15.94 12.06 9.63
N ASP A 169 16.17 11.18 10.60
CA ASP A 169 17.28 11.31 11.52
C ASP A 169 18.59 11.39 10.70
N GLU A 170 19.50 12.30 11.05
CA GLU A 170 20.81 12.44 10.41
C GLU A 170 21.66 11.16 10.53
N GLN A 171 21.30 10.27 11.46
CA GLN A 171 21.94 8.97 11.64
C GLN A 171 21.51 7.92 10.59
N LEU A 172 20.50 8.22 9.76
CA LEU A 172 20.10 7.35 8.65
C LEU A 172 21.01 7.61 7.45
N SER A 173 21.94 6.69 7.22
CA SER A 173 22.71 6.66 5.98
C SER A 173 21.83 6.09 4.86
N LEU A 174 21.16 6.96 4.11
CA LEU A 174 20.50 6.55 2.89
C LEU A 174 21.58 6.29 1.81
N MET A 175 21.59 5.10 1.25
CA MET A 175 22.49 4.79 0.13
C MET A 175 22.03 5.53 -1.13
N ASP A 176 22.97 6.12 -1.84
CA ASP A 176 22.75 6.59 -3.20
C ASP A 176 22.71 5.40 -4.16
N TYR A 177 21.60 5.28 -4.89
CA TYR A 177 21.35 4.16 -5.82
C TYR A 177 21.77 4.45 -7.27
N ASP A 178 22.23 5.65 -7.58
CA ASP A 178 22.55 6.02 -8.96
C ASP A 178 23.63 5.10 -9.56
N HIS A 179 24.59 4.66 -8.77
CA HIS A 179 25.62 3.71 -9.20
C HIS A 179 25.08 2.28 -9.45
N LEU A 180 23.89 1.93 -8.95
CA LEU A 180 23.28 0.61 -9.11
C LEU A 180 22.48 0.47 -10.41
N LYS A 181 22.19 1.58 -11.10
CA LYS A 181 21.39 1.60 -12.34
C LYS A 181 22.02 0.83 -13.52
N GLY A 182 23.33 0.51 -13.42
CA GLY A 182 24.04 -0.26 -14.43
C GLY A 182 24.07 -1.78 -14.21
N CYS A 183 23.52 -2.27 -13.09
CA CYS A 183 23.49 -3.71 -12.80
C CYS A 183 22.45 -4.41 -13.67
N GLU A 184 22.87 -5.41 -14.45
CA GLU A 184 21.99 -6.17 -15.34
C GLU A 184 21.33 -7.36 -14.63
N THR A 185 21.91 -7.85 -13.53
CA THR A 185 21.43 -9.01 -12.79
C THR A 185 21.18 -8.69 -11.32
N GLY A 186 20.28 -9.44 -10.68
CA GLY A 186 20.05 -9.33 -9.24
C GLY A 186 21.28 -9.68 -8.40
N GLU A 187 22.15 -10.55 -8.92
CA GLU A 187 23.40 -10.93 -8.25
C GLU A 187 24.42 -9.79 -8.28
N GLU A 188 24.59 -9.11 -9.40
CA GLU A 188 25.42 -7.91 -9.51
C GLU A 188 24.91 -6.79 -8.60
N LEU A 189 23.59 -6.53 -8.65
CA LEU A 189 22.94 -5.55 -7.79
C LEU A 189 23.24 -5.84 -6.31
N PHE A 190 23.04 -7.09 -5.89
CA PHE A 190 23.30 -7.49 -4.50
C PHE A 190 24.76 -7.31 -4.10
N ARG A 191 25.70 -7.70 -4.97
CA ARG A 191 27.14 -7.52 -4.73
C ARG A 191 27.51 -6.06 -4.55
N GLU A 192 27.04 -5.18 -5.41
CA GLU A 192 27.32 -3.74 -5.29
C GLU A 192 26.70 -3.13 -4.03
N ILE A 193 25.49 -3.56 -3.63
CA ILE A 193 24.84 -3.12 -2.39
C ILE A 193 25.67 -3.50 -1.15
N VAL A 194 26.21 -4.72 -1.09
CA VAL A 194 26.95 -5.20 0.10
C VAL A 194 28.44 -4.88 0.09
N LYS A 195 29.00 -4.51 -1.05
CA LYS A 195 30.44 -4.23 -1.25
C LYS A 195 31.03 -3.21 -0.26
N PRO A 196 30.35 -2.12 0.12
CA PRO A 196 30.89 -1.18 1.12
C PRO A 196 31.09 -1.82 2.51
N TYR A 197 30.50 -2.98 2.74
CA TYR A 197 30.48 -3.67 4.04
C TYR A 197 31.31 -4.94 4.04
N GLU A 198 32.23 -5.13 3.07
CA GLU A 198 33.14 -6.28 3.05
C GLU A 198 33.91 -6.40 4.37
N GLY A 199 33.96 -7.63 4.90
CA GLY A 199 34.61 -7.95 6.18
C GLY A 199 33.74 -7.70 7.42
N LYS A 200 32.53 -7.16 7.25
CA LYS A 200 31.54 -7.00 8.33
C LYS A 200 30.44 -8.06 8.24
N LEU A 201 29.80 -8.33 9.36
CA LEU A 201 28.53 -9.09 9.37
C LEU A 201 27.41 -8.16 8.93
N VAL A 202 26.69 -8.51 7.87
CA VAL A 202 25.53 -7.75 7.37
C VAL A 202 24.26 -8.47 7.74
N TYR A 203 23.40 -7.80 8.51
CA TYR A 203 22.02 -8.20 8.70
C TYR A 203 21.17 -7.51 7.63
N LEU A 204 20.72 -8.27 6.64
CA LEU A 204 19.95 -7.77 5.52
C LEU A 204 18.46 -8.07 5.74
N ASP A 205 17.65 -7.02 5.72
CA ASP A 205 16.18 -7.10 5.76
C ASP A 205 15.59 -6.55 4.45
N VAL A 206 14.93 -7.42 3.68
CA VAL A 206 14.23 -7.05 2.45
C VAL A 206 12.74 -6.97 2.72
N TRP A 207 12.18 -5.79 2.62
CA TRP A 207 10.82 -5.52 3.02
C TRP A 207 10.06 -4.61 2.03
N GLY A 208 8.79 -4.35 2.30
CA GLY A 208 7.97 -3.40 1.55
C GLY A 208 6.86 -2.82 2.42
N THR A 209 6.36 -1.64 2.06
CA THR A 209 5.26 -0.98 2.78
C THR A 209 3.98 -1.82 2.78
N TRP A 210 3.81 -2.64 1.76
CA TRP A 210 2.72 -3.60 1.58
C TRP A 210 2.90 -4.90 2.39
N CYS A 211 4.10 -5.16 2.94
CA CYS A 211 4.44 -6.39 3.65
C CYS A 211 4.05 -6.28 5.14
N SER A 212 2.85 -6.70 5.48
CA SER A 212 2.35 -6.67 6.85
C SER A 212 3.18 -7.51 7.85
N PRO A 213 3.63 -8.75 7.51
CA PRO A 213 4.55 -9.50 8.36
C PRO A 213 5.87 -8.78 8.62
N CYS A 214 6.46 -8.18 7.57
CA CYS A 214 7.72 -7.44 7.72
C CYS A 214 7.59 -6.29 8.72
N LYS A 215 6.48 -5.54 8.65
CA LYS A 215 6.20 -4.45 9.58
C LYS A 215 6.10 -4.93 11.03
N LYS A 216 5.52 -6.12 11.26
CA LYS A 216 5.48 -6.74 12.61
C LYS A 216 6.87 -7.13 13.12
N GLU A 217 7.76 -7.59 12.24
CA GLU A 217 9.13 -7.92 12.62
C GLU A 217 9.93 -6.65 12.97
N MET A 218 9.66 -5.53 12.29
CA MET A 218 10.28 -4.23 12.59
C MET A 218 9.98 -3.73 14.01
N GLU A 219 8.84 -4.11 14.60
CA GLU A 219 8.53 -3.83 16.02
C GLU A 219 9.58 -4.41 16.95
N HIS A 220 10.26 -5.47 16.54
CA HIS A 220 11.31 -6.16 17.30
C HIS A 220 12.74 -5.76 16.86
N ALA A 221 12.89 -4.91 15.86
CA ALA A 221 14.21 -4.52 15.34
C ALA A 221 15.11 -3.88 16.40
N SER A 222 14.54 -3.09 17.31
CA SER A 222 15.28 -2.49 18.42
C SER A 222 15.87 -3.53 19.37
N PHE A 223 15.16 -4.65 19.62
CA PHE A 223 15.64 -5.75 20.43
C PHE A 223 16.82 -6.47 19.78
N ILE A 224 16.73 -6.72 18.46
CA ILE A 224 17.84 -7.36 17.71
C ILE A 224 19.07 -6.46 17.72
N LYS A 225 18.91 -5.15 17.47
CA LYS A 225 19.99 -4.19 17.52
C LYS A 225 20.65 -4.12 18.91
N GLN A 226 19.85 -4.11 19.95
CA GLN A 226 20.38 -4.11 21.31
C GLN A 226 21.17 -5.39 21.63
N ALA A 227 20.71 -6.56 21.17
CA ALA A 227 21.43 -7.85 21.34
C ALA A 227 22.75 -7.88 20.56
N MET A 228 22.87 -7.09 19.49
CA MET A 228 24.07 -6.99 18.66
C MET A 228 24.99 -5.80 19.03
N LYS A 229 24.61 -5.03 20.05
CA LYS A 229 25.39 -3.87 20.50
C LYS A 229 26.82 -4.28 20.88
N GLY A 230 27.79 -3.57 20.32
CA GLY A 230 29.24 -3.85 20.52
C GLY A 230 29.80 -4.93 19.61
N LYS A 231 29.01 -5.45 18.67
CA LYS A 231 29.49 -6.33 17.58
C LYS A 231 29.56 -5.53 16.27
N GLU A 232 30.47 -5.88 15.41
CA GLU A 232 30.59 -5.26 14.07
C GLU A 232 29.51 -5.82 13.12
N VAL A 233 28.27 -5.36 13.31
CA VAL A 233 27.11 -5.75 12.50
C VAL A 233 26.55 -4.52 11.82
N VAL A 234 26.36 -4.60 10.52
CA VAL A 234 25.67 -3.59 9.72
C VAL A 234 24.23 -4.03 9.52
N PHE A 235 23.27 -3.16 9.83
CA PHE A 235 21.85 -3.39 9.57
C PHE A 235 21.48 -2.70 8.27
N LEU A 236 21.15 -3.47 7.25
CA LEU A 236 20.80 -3.00 5.92
C LEU A 236 19.33 -3.32 5.61
N TYR A 237 18.53 -2.27 5.38
CA TYR A 237 17.11 -2.37 5.09
C TYR A 237 16.86 -2.02 3.61
N LEU A 238 16.34 -2.98 2.83
CA LEU A 238 16.02 -2.79 1.42
C LEU A 238 14.52 -2.72 1.21
N ALA A 239 14.02 -1.51 0.99
CA ALA A 239 12.61 -1.30 0.65
C ALA A 239 12.35 -1.68 -0.81
N ASN A 240 11.50 -2.69 -1.04
CA ASN A 240 11.14 -3.17 -2.36
C ASN A 240 9.73 -2.72 -2.75
N ARG A 241 9.55 -2.23 -3.98
CA ARG A 241 8.25 -1.82 -4.55
C ARG A 241 7.46 -0.93 -3.60
N SER A 242 8.12 0.04 -3.02
CA SER A 242 7.55 0.95 -2.04
C SER A 242 7.76 2.39 -2.49
N PRO A 243 6.72 3.22 -2.59
CA PRO A 243 6.87 4.64 -2.87
C PRO A 243 7.78 5.33 -1.83
N GLU A 244 8.54 6.32 -2.27
CA GLU A 244 9.56 6.95 -1.43
C GLU A 244 8.98 7.55 -0.14
N GLU A 245 7.91 8.30 -0.22
CA GLU A 245 7.23 8.86 0.94
C GLU A 245 6.76 7.75 1.91
N SER A 246 6.22 6.67 1.37
CA SER A 246 5.67 5.56 2.15
C SER A 246 6.75 4.82 2.95
N TRP A 247 7.88 4.45 2.31
CA TRP A 247 8.94 3.75 3.03
C TRP A 247 9.66 4.67 4.02
N LYS A 248 9.81 5.97 3.72
CA LYS A 248 10.33 6.96 4.68
C LYS A 248 9.45 7.07 5.92
N ASN A 249 8.13 7.04 5.76
CA ASN A 249 7.21 7.05 6.89
C ASN A 249 7.32 5.78 7.74
N VAL A 250 7.50 4.60 7.12
CA VAL A 250 7.74 3.35 7.86
C VAL A 250 9.03 3.42 8.66
N ILE A 251 10.13 3.89 8.06
CA ILE A 251 11.40 4.04 8.78
C ILE A 251 11.25 4.95 10.01
N LYS A 252 10.59 6.10 9.85
CA LYS A 252 10.32 7.02 10.97
C LYS A 252 9.42 6.40 12.03
N GLU A 253 8.40 5.67 11.60
CA GLU A 253 7.42 5.03 12.49
C GLU A 253 8.06 3.98 13.40
N TYR A 254 8.93 3.16 12.84
CA TYR A 254 9.60 2.06 13.57
C TYR A 254 10.99 2.44 14.11
N GLY A 255 11.43 3.67 13.89
CA GLY A 255 12.75 4.14 14.34
C GLY A 255 13.89 3.28 13.79
N LEU A 256 13.79 2.88 12.52
CA LEU A 256 14.82 2.07 11.88
C LEU A 256 16.04 2.97 11.60
N THR A 257 17.02 2.88 12.44
CA THR A 257 18.32 3.51 12.21
C THR A 257 19.25 2.48 11.59
N GLY A 258 19.77 2.72 10.38
CA GLY A 258 20.88 1.94 9.82
C GLY A 258 22.19 2.43 10.43
N GLU A 259 23.07 1.53 10.78
CA GLU A 259 24.51 1.81 10.97
C GLU A 259 25.26 1.17 9.84
#